data_5ee423352f7996bff3fcd40df87eac4c
#
_entry.id   5ee423352f7996bff3fcd40df87eac4c
#
_cell.length_a   1.000
_cell.length_b   1.000
_cell.length_c   1.000
_cell.angle_alpha   90.00
_cell.angle_beta   90.00
_cell.angle_gamma   90.00
#
_symmetry.space_group_name_H-M   'P 1'
#
loop_
_entity.id
_entity.type
_entity.pdbx_description
1 polymer ?
#
loop_
_entity_poly.entity_id
_entity_poly.type
_entity_poly.pdbx_seq_one_letter_code
_entity_poly.pdbx_strand_id
1 'polypeptide(L)'
;DGEEEGAIVICNNDKEFDPTVKCQVIHRDPQGRRYAVVATTRPETIMGDVAMCINPKDPKNTWLRGKKVIVPKVGRVIPVIEDRYVEIEFGTGCLKVTPAHDVNDYMLGQKYNLEAIDVFNPDATLSEAAGMYIGMDRFECRKQIALDLETEGLLEKQEDYDNKVGYSERTNVPIEPPLSL
;
A
#
# COMPACT_ATOMS: atom_id res chain seq x y z
N ASP A 1 1.78 -22.84 9.86
CA ASP A 1 2.46 -21.65 10.40
C ASP A 1 2.79 -20.76 9.22
N GLY A 2 1.93 -19.76 8.96
CA GLY A 2 2.15 -18.78 7.90
C GLY A 2 3.17 -17.76 8.39
N GLU A 3 4.32 -17.68 7.75
CA GLU A 3 5.29 -16.63 8.02
C GLU A 3 4.66 -15.28 7.68
N GLU A 4 4.60 -14.39 8.64
CA GLU A 4 4.16 -13.01 8.45
C GLU A 4 5.30 -12.24 7.81
N GLU A 5 5.03 -11.53 6.73
CA GLU A 5 6.03 -10.75 6.00
C GLU A 5 5.66 -9.27 5.99
N GLY A 6 6.63 -8.41 6.23
CA GLY A 6 6.45 -6.96 6.20
C GLY A 6 6.54 -6.37 4.79
N ALA A 7 6.05 -5.16 4.58
CA ALA A 7 5.92 -4.56 3.25
C ALA A 7 6.90 -3.43 3.00
N ILE A 8 8.15 -3.73 2.63
CA ILE A 8 9.08 -2.81 1.94
C ILE A 8 10.23 -3.59 1.31
N VAL A 9 10.83 -3.07 0.25
CA VAL A 9 11.77 -3.80 -0.58
C VAL A 9 13.03 -3.04 -0.92
N ILE A 10 14.15 -3.75 -0.96
CA ILE A 10 15.38 -3.33 -1.64
C ILE A 10 16.01 -4.53 -2.37
N CYS A 11 16.61 -4.28 -3.55
CA CYS A 11 17.34 -5.29 -4.33
C CYS A 11 18.56 -5.82 -3.59
N ASN A 12 18.65 -7.13 -3.39
CA ASN A 12 19.87 -7.75 -2.91
C ASN A 12 20.18 -9.06 -3.64
N ASN A 13 21.48 -9.31 -3.86
CA ASN A 13 22.03 -10.46 -4.58
C ASN A 13 22.11 -11.72 -3.69
N ASP A 14 21.02 -12.14 -3.08
CA ASP A 14 21.04 -13.35 -2.28
C ASP A 14 20.84 -14.63 -3.10
N LYS A 15 21.39 -15.73 -2.61
CA LYS A 15 21.51 -17.02 -3.30
C LYS A 15 20.17 -17.76 -3.57
N GLU A 16 19.05 -17.21 -3.16
CA GLU A 16 17.70 -17.70 -3.47
C GLU A 16 17.07 -17.01 -4.68
N PHE A 17 17.86 -16.26 -5.41
CA PHE A 17 17.47 -15.52 -6.59
C PHE A 17 17.25 -16.46 -7.79
N ASP A 18 16.08 -16.37 -8.42
CA ASP A 18 15.86 -16.98 -9.72
C ASP A 18 16.53 -16.13 -10.81
N PRO A 19 17.62 -16.62 -11.46
CA PRO A 19 18.35 -15.84 -12.46
C PRO A 19 17.53 -15.55 -13.73
N THR A 20 16.37 -16.17 -13.90
CA THR A 20 15.45 -15.91 -15.03
C THR A 20 14.57 -14.70 -14.80
N VAL A 21 14.51 -14.17 -13.58
CA VAL A 21 13.69 -13.04 -13.18
C VAL A 21 14.55 -11.78 -13.01
N LYS A 22 14.36 -10.81 -13.86
CA LYS A 22 15.17 -9.58 -13.99
C LYS A 22 15.05 -8.56 -12.83
N CYS A 23 14.53 -8.85 -11.70
CA CYS A 23 14.55 -8.08 -10.44
C CYS A 23 13.64 -8.77 -9.44
N GLN A 24 14.20 -9.64 -8.64
CA GLN A 24 13.61 -9.92 -7.33
C GLN A 24 14.28 -9.02 -6.32
N VAL A 25 13.49 -8.19 -5.72
CA VAL A 25 13.94 -7.24 -4.74
C VAL A 25 13.44 -7.78 -3.41
N ILE A 26 14.32 -8.25 -2.58
CA ILE A 26 13.99 -8.79 -1.27
C ILE A 26 14.86 -8.08 -0.25
N HIS A 27 14.24 -7.19 0.53
CA HIS A 27 14.88 -6.64 1.72
C HIS A 27 14.64 -7.57 2.91
N ARG A 28 15.66 -7.76 3.72
CA ARG A 28 15.52 -8.46 5.00
C ARG A 28 15.88 -7.50 6.12
N ASP A 29 15.03 -7.43 7.12
CA ASP A 29 15.39 -6.72 8.36
C ASP A 29 16.44 -7.49 9.16
N PRO A 30 16.96 -6.91 10.25
CA PRO A 30 17.91 -7.61 11.13
C PRO A 30 17.38 -8.92 11.71
N GLN A 31 16.06 -9.12 11.71
CA GLN A 31 15.40 -10.35 12.15
C GLN A 31 15.19 -11.35 10.99
N GLY A 32 15.62 -11.02 9.78
CA GLY A 32 15.52 -11.88 8.60
C GLY A 32 14.15 -11.91 7.93
N ARG A 33 13.20 -11.03 8.32
CA ARG A 33 11.88 -10.94 7.68
C ARG A 33 12.02 -10.29 6.30
N ARG A 34 11.24 -10.78 5.37
CA ARG A 34 11.18 -10.24 4.00
C ARG A 34 10.16 -9.10 3.92
N TYR A 35 10.40 -8.21 2.98
CA TYR A 35 9.52 -7.07 2.72
C TYR A 35 9.12 -7.01 1.25
N ALA A 36 7.91 -6.58 0.97
CA ALA A 36 7.42 -6.25 -0.36
C ALA A 36 7.28 -4.73 -0.53
N VAL A 37 7.71 -4.13 -1.64
CA VAL A 37 7.51 -2.70 -1.91
C VAL A 37 6.15 -2.44 -2.53
N VAL A 38 5.52 -1.41 -2.04
CA VAL A 38 4.32 -0.83 -2.63
C VAL A 38 4.63 0.60 -3.07
N ALA A 39 4.32 0.93 -4.33
CA ALA A 39 4.36 2.31 -4.80
C ALA A 39 2.98 2.96 -4.59
N THR A 40 2.96 4.12 -3.97
CA THR A 40 1.72 4.87 -3.75
C THR A 40 1.93 6.37 -3.84
N THR A 41 0.94 7.08 -4.37
CA THR A 41 0.86 8.55 -4.33
C THR A 41 0.11 9.05 -3.09
N ARG A 42 -0.46 8.12 -2.29
CA ARG A 42 -1.33 8.42 -1.15
C ARG A 42 -0.93 7.64 0.11
N PRO A 43 0.28 7.87 0.65
CA PRO A 43 0.74 7.15 1.85
C PRO A 43 -0.15 7.41 3.08
N GLU A 44 -0.86 8.53 3.13
CA GLU A 44 -1.80 8.87 4.21
C GLU A 44 -2.99 7.92 4.33
N THR A 45 -3.24 7.07 3.32
CA THR A 45 -4.33 6.06 3.39
C THR A 45 -3.88 4.69 3.87
N ILE A 46 -2.59 4.51 4.20
CA ILE A 46 -2.04 3.20 4.60
C ILE A 46 -2.75 2.60 5.81
N MET A 47 -3.30 3.44 6.70
CA MET A 47 -4.06 2.99 7.85
C MET A 47 -5.35 2.25 7.48
N GLY A 48 -5.83 2.45 6.26
CA GLY A 48 -7.01 1.77 5.70
C GLY A 48 -6.69 0.58 4.81
N ASP A 49 -5.42 0.17 4.69
CA ASP A 49 -5.04 -0.98 3.86
C ASP A 49 -5.56 -2.28 4.45
N VAL A 50 -6.20 -3.11 3.61
CA VAL A 50 -6.85 -4.36 4.02
C VAL A 50 -6.39 -5.58 3.21
N ALA A 51 -5.67 -5.37 2.12
CA ALA A 51 -5.01 -6.42 1.35
C ALA A 51 -3.83 -5.84 0.56
N MET A 52 -2.93 -6.71 0.14
CA MET A 52 -1.98 -6.46 -0.94
C MET A 52 -2.40 -7.29 -2.14
N CYS A 53 -2.40 -6.71 -3.34
CA CYS A 53 -2.74 -7.41 -4.56
C CYS A 53 -1.52 -7.56 -5.47
N ILE A 54 -1.33 -8.77 -6.03
CA ILE A 54 -0.30 -9.08 -7.01
C ILE A 54 -0.91 -9.69 -8.26
N ASN A 55 -0.24 -9.59 -9.40
CA ASN A 55 -0.68 -10.30 -10.59
C ASN A 55 -0.28 -11.78 -10.50
N PRO A 56 -1.20 -12.75 -10.69
CA PRO A 56 -0.90 -14.18 -10.61
C PRO A 56 0.13 -14.67 -11.65
N LYS A 57 0.44 -13.85 -12.66
CA LYS A 57 1.42 -14.15 -13.69
C LYS A 57 2.75 -13.40 -13.50
N ASP A 58 2.86 -12.54 -12.47
CA ASP A 58 4.08 -11.80 -12.22
C ASP A 58 5.15 -12.70 -11.57
N PRO A 59 6.22 -13.04 -12.26
CA PRO A 59 7.26 -13.89 -11.71
C PRO A 59 8.04 -13.23 -10.57
N LYS A 60 8.07 -11.89 -10.51
CA LYS A 60 8.79 -11.12 -9.47
C LYS A 60 8.14 -11.28 -8.10
N ASN A 61 6.81 -11.41 -8.06
CA ASN A 61 6.02 -11.39 -6.83
C ASN A 61 5.36 -12.73 -6.48
N THR A 62 5.69 -13.82 -7.19
CA THR A 62 5.15 -15.15 -6.90
C THR A 62 5.46 -15.67 -5.50
N TRP A 63 6.55 -15.21 -4.90
CA TRP A 63 6.94 -15.56 -3.54
C TRP A 63 5.97 -15.07 -2.45
N LEU A 64 5.14 -14.06 -2.77
CA LEU A 64 4.08 -13.53 -1.90
C LEU A 64 2.78 -14.34 -1.95
N ARG A 65 2.65 -15.25 -2.90
CA ARG A 65 1.42 -16.04 -3.11
C ARG A 65 1.04 -16.84 -1.86
N GLY A 66 -0.22 -16.67 -1.42
CA GLY A 66 -0.75 -17.34 -0.25
C GLY A 66 -0.22 -16.84 1.10
N LYS A 67 0.56 -15.76 1.09
CA LYS A 67 1.11 -15.15 2.29
C LYS A 67 0.22 -14.04 2.85
N LYS A 68 0.60 -13.57 4.03
CA LYS A 68 0.09 -12.37 4.65
C LYS A 68 1.24 -11.39 4.80
N VAL A 69 0.92 -10.09 4.81
CA VAL A 69 1.89 -9.02 5.03
C VAL A 69 1.44 -8.14 6.20
N ILE A 70 2.40 -7.51 6.86
CA ILE A 70 2.15 -6.58 7.94
C ILE A 70 2.19 -5.17 7.38
N VAL A 71 1.10 -4.40 7.56
CA VAL A 71 1.07 -2.98 7.19
C VAL A 71 2.00 -2.21 8.12
N PRO A 72 3.01 -1.51 7.60
CA PRO A 72 3.94 -0.74 8.42
C PRO A 72 3.19 0.33 9.24
N LYS A 73 3.74 0.72 10.38
CA LYS A 73 3.16 1.62 11.38
C LYS A 73 1.89 1.09 12.05
N VAL A 74 0.96 0.53 11.28
CA VAL A 74 -0.34 0.04 11.75
C VAL A 74 -0.23 -1.32 12.45
N GLY A 75 0.69 -2.17 11.99
CA GLY A 75 0.85 -3.54 12.50
C GLY A 75 -0.28 -4.50 12.11
N ARG A 76 -1.21 -4.07 11.25
CA ARG A 76 -2.30 -4.93 10.76
C ARG A 76 -1.75 -5.98 9.82
N VAL A 77 -2.13 -7.24 10.06
CA VAL A 77 -1.82 -8.37 9.18
C VAL A 77 -2.91 -8.48 8.12
N ILE A 78 -2.53 -8.34 6.86
CA ILE A 78 -3.45 -8.35 5.72
C ILE A 78 -3.08 -9.48 4.74
N PRO A 79 -4.08 -10.06 4.02
CA PRO A 79 -3.82 -11.09 3.02
C PRO A 79 -3.16 -10.54 1.76
N VAL A 80 -2.39 -11.39 1.08
CA VAL A 80 -2.01 -11.18 -0.31
C VAL A 80 -3.06 -11.84 -1.20
N ILE A 81 -3.71 -11.05 -2.04
CA ILE A 81 -4.67 -11.51 -3.05
C ILE A 81 -4.05 -11.46 -4.45
N GLU A 82 -4.61 -12.25 -5.37
CA GLU A 82 -4.11 -12.35 -6.74
C GLU A 82 -5.16 -11.85 -7.73
N ASP A 83 -4.85 -10.80 -8.48
CA ASP A 83 -5.73 -10.28 -9.53
C ASP A 83 -4.95 -9.82 -10.75
N ARG A 84 -5.51 -10.10 -11.94
CA ARG A 84 -4.97 -9.61 -13.22
C ARG A 84 -5.12 -8.10 -13.41
N TYR A 85 -5.86 -7.45 -12.54
CA TYR A 85 -5.96 -5.99 -12.50
C TYR A 85 -4.59 -5.33 -12.30
N VAL A 86 -3.73 -5.94 -11.50
CA VAL A 86 -2.38 -5.41 -11.27
C VAL A 86 -1.53 -5.59 -12.53
N GLU A 87 -1.04 -4.50 -13.08
CA GLU A 87 -0.13 -4.51 -14.23
C GLU A 87 1.29 -4.89 -13.79
N ILE A 88 1.87 -5.94 -14.40
CA ILE A 88 3.17 -6.51 -14.01
C ILE A 88 4.31 -5.50 -14.14
N GLU A 89 4.24 -4.64 -15.16
CA GLU A 89 5.31 -3.67 -15.47
C GLU A 89 5.06 -2.30 -14.84
N PHE A 90 3.95 -2.13 -14.11
CA PHE A 90 3.65 -0.86 -13.46
C PHE A 90 4.14 -0.86 -12.01
N GLY A 91 4.98 0.12 -11.68
CA GLY A 91 5.55 0.26 -10.34
C GLY A 91 6.33 -0.98 -9.90
N THR A 92 5.98 -1.50 -8.73
CA THR A 92 6.59 -2.68 -8.13
C THR A 92 5.88 -3.99 -8.47
N GLY A 93 4.73 -3.92 -9.12
CA GLY A 93 3.82 -5.06 -9.32
C GLY A 93 3.08 -5.49 -8.04
N CYS A 94 3.26 -4.77 -6.93
CA CYS A 94 2.50 -4.93 -5.69
C CYS A 94 1.59 -3.72 -5.51
N LEU A 95 0.30 -3.96 -5.38
CA LEU A 95 -0.72 -2.93 -5.15
C LEU A 95 -1.25 -3.05 -3.72
N LYS A 96 -1.16 -1.97 -2.93
CA LYS A 96 -1.91 -1.85 -1.68
C LYS A 96 -3.39 -1.68 -2.01
N VAL A 97 -4.29 -2.26 -1.24
CA VAL A 97 -5.74 -2.22 -1.49
C VAL A 97 -6.43 -1.52 -0.33
N THR A 98 -6.99 -0.34 -0.63
CA THR A 98 -7.67 0.54 0.33
C THR A 98 -9.10 0.85 -0.17
N PRO A 99 -10.07 -0.06 0.01
CA PRO A 99 -11.39 0.03 -0.62
C PRO A 99 -12.18 1.30 -0.30
N ALA A 100 -11.94 1.93 0.85
CA ALA A 100 -12.63 3.16 1.24
C ALA A 100 -12.14 4.40 0.48
N HIS A 101 -10.95 4.38 -0.15
CA HIS A 101 -10.28 5.58 -0.64
C HIS A 101 -9.88 5.53 -2.12
N ASP A 102 -10.20 4.45 -2.82
CA ASP A 102 -9.98 4.30 -4.27
C ASP A 102 -11.09 3.46 -4.89
N VAL A 103 -11.62 3.92 -6.04
CA VAL A 103 -12.74 3.26 -6.72
C VAL A 103 -12.35 1.87 -7.24
N ASN A 104 -11.13 1.70 -7.73
CA ASN A 104 -10.65 0.42 -8.24
C ASN A 104 -10.40 -0.55 -7.07
N ASP A 105 -9.85 -0.05 -5.97
CA ASP A 105 -9.67 -0.83 -4.75
C ASP A 105 -11.02 -1.23 -4.14
N TYR A 106 -12.04 -0.38 -4.26
CA TYR A 106 -13.40 -0.73 -3.87
C TYR A 106 -13.94 -1.92 -4.67
N MET A 107 -13.71 -1.93 -5.99
CA MET A 107 -14.11 -3.07 -6.85
C MET A 107 -13.38 -4.36 -6.47
N LEU A 108 -12.09 -4.27 -6.16
CA LEU A 108 -11.34 -5.40 -5.60
C LEU A 108 -11.89 -5.81 -4.24
N GLY A 109 -12.21 -4.85 -3.38
CA GLY A 109 -12.84 -5.07 -2.09
C GLY A 109 -14.12 -5.88 -2.19
N GLN A 110 -15.01 -5.52 -3.10
CA GLN A 110 -16.24 -6.27 -3.36
C GLN A 110 -15.94 -7.67 -3.90
N LYS A 111 -15.03 -7.82 -4.84
CA LYS A 111 -14.68 -9.09 -5.47
C LYS A 111 -14.10 -10.09 -4.47
N TYR A 112 -13.28 -9.63 -3.54
CA TYR A 112 -12.58 -10.46 -2.56
C TYR A 112 -13.19 -10.40 -1.16
N ASN A 113 -14.35 -9.74 -1.01
CA ASN A 113 -15.06 -9.56 0.26
C ASN A 113 -14.17 -8.96 1.35
N LEU A 114 -13.43 -7.89 0.99
CA LEU A 114 -12.56 -7.17 1.90
C LEU A 114 -13.34 -6.08 2.64
N GLU A 115 -12.89 -5.77 3.85
CA GLU A 115 -13.41 -4.65 4.63
C GLU A 115 -13.07 -3.32 3.95
N ALA A 116 -13.93 -2.30 4.14
CA ALA A 116 -13.65 -0.92 3.77
C ALA A 116 -13.47 -0.09 5.04
N ILE A 117 -12.25 0.33 5.31
CA ILE A 117 -11.90 1.13 6.49
C ILE A 117 -11.74 2.59 6.05
N ASP A 118 -12.72 3.43 6.39
CA ASP A 118 -12.66 4.86 6.11
C ASP A 118 -11.81 5.57 7.17
N VAL A 119 -10.63 6.03 6.75
CA VAL A 119 -9.67 6.68 7.64
C VAL A 119 -9.82 8.20 7.66
N PHE A 120 -10.80 8.77 6.95
CA PHE A 120 -11.03 10.21 6.94
C PHE A 120 -12.38 10.61 7.55
N ASN A 121 -12.38 11.76 8.18
CA ASN A 121 -13.58 12.50 8.54
C ASN A 121 -14.13 13.26 7.30
N PRO A 122 -15.38 13.74 7.34
CA PRO A 122 -15.97 14.55 6.26
C PRO A 122 -15.19 15.82 5.89
N ASP A 123 -14.38 16.34 6.80
CA ASP A 123 -13.49 17.50 6.59
C ASP A 123 -12.09 17.12 6.08
N ALA A 124 -11.90 15.85 5.73
CA ALA A 124 -10.64 15.28 5.25
C ALA A 124 -9.49 15.26 6.28
N THR A 125 -9.80 15.36 7.56
CA THR A 125 -8.86 15.03 8.63
C THR A 125 -8.88 13.52 8.90
N LEU A 126 -7.82 12.99 9.53
CA LEU A 126 -7.75 11.58 9.90
C LEU A 126 -8.77 11.26 10.99
N SER A 127 -9.58 10.21 10.77
CA SER A 127 -10.60 9.74 11.69
C SER A 127 -10.03 8.85 12.80
N GLU A 128 -10.86 8.49 13.78
CA GLU A 128 -10.49 7.53 14.81
C GLU A 128 -10.18 6.13 14.22
N ALA A 129 -10.80 5.76 13.10
CA ALA A 129 -10.53 4.50 12.41
C ALA A 129 -9.11 4.39 11.88
N ALA A 130 -8.42 5.51 11.66
CA ALA A 130 -7.01 5.53 11.28
C ALA A 130 -6.10 5.01 12.41
N GLY A 131 -6.51 5.15 13.68
CA GLY A 131 -5.77 4.69 14.85
C GLY A 131 -4.53 5.54 15.18
N MET A 132 -4.08 6.39 14.26
CA MET A 132 -2.94 7.30 14.40
C MET A 132 -3.17 8.57 13.58
N TYR A 133 -2.44 9.64 13.89
CA TYR A 133 -2.57 10.95 13.24
C TYR A 133 -4.01 11.53 13.31
N ILE A 134 -4.82 11.11 14.27
CA ILE A 134 -6.23 11.48 14.43
C ILE A 134 -6.37 12.99 14.48
N GLY A 135 -7.30 13.54 13.68
CA GLY A 135 -7.54 14.97 13.57
C GLY A 135 -6.52 15.73 12.70
N MET A 136 -5.46 15.09 12.21
CA MET A 136 -4.50 15.71 11.30
C MET A 136 -5.09 15.85 9.89
N ASP A 137 -4.83 16.97 9.23
CA ASP A 137 -5.15 17.13 7.79
C ASP A 137 -4.46 16.06 6.95
N ARG A 138 -5.14 15.54 5.93
CA ARG A 138 -4.62 14.45 5.08
C ARG A 138 -3.31 14.77 4.39
N PHE A 139 -3.08 16.02 3.98
CA PHE A 139 -1.83 16.42 3.32
C PHE A 139 -0.68 16.60 4.31
N GLU A 140 -1.00 17.05 5.53
CA GLU A 140 -0.04 17.08 6.63
C GLU A 140 0.32 15.64 7.04
N CYS A 141 -0.68 14.75 7.13
CA CYS A 141 -0.47 13.33 7.41
C CYS A 141 0.42 12.66 6.35
N ARG A 142 0.21 12.97 5.06
CA ARG A 142 1.04 12.47 3.96
C ARG A 142 2.51 12.78 4.15
N LYS A 143 2.83 14.00 4.57
CA LYS A 143 4.20 14.41 4.86
C LYS A 143 4.74 13.71 6.10
N GLN A 144 3.94 13.68 7.16
CA GLN A 144 4.37 13.10 8.43
C GLN A 144 4.65 11.60 8.32
N ILE A 145 3.75 10.85 7.68
CA ILE A 145 3.94 9.40 7.52
C ILE A 145 5.14 9.06 6.64
N ALA A 146 5.45 9.88 5.62
CA ALA A 146 6.65 9.71 4.81
C ALA A 146 7.92 9.86 5.67
N LEU A 147 7.99 10.90 6.53
CA LEU A 147 9.09 11.11 7.46
C LEU A 147 9.21 9.97 8.48
N ASP A 148 8.09 9.49 9.00
CA ASP A 148 8.08 8.40 9.96
C ASP A 148 8.56 7.09 9.34
N LEU A 149 8.12 6.78 8.11
CA LEU A 149 8.58 5.61 7.35
C LEU A 149 10.07 5.72 7.01
N GLU A 150 10.56 6.91 6.65
CA GLU A 150 11.99 7.15 6.43
C GLU A 150 12.81 6.90 7.70
N THR A 151 12.34 7.44 8.84
CA THR A 151 13.01 7.27 10.14
C THR A 151 13.10 5.80 10.58
N GLU A 152 12.11 5.00 10.21
CA GLU A 152 12.07 3.55 10.50
C GLU A 152 12.81 2.71 9.44
N GLY A 153 13.39 3.35 8.41
CA GLY A 153 14.04 2.65 7.31
C GLY A 153 13.08 1.88 6.41
N LEU A 154 11.83 2.33 6.38
CA LEU A 154 10.71 1.73 5.66
C LEU A 154 10.30 2.51 4.41
N LEU A 155 10.94 3.63 4.10
CA LEU A 155 10.79 4.39 2.87
C LEU A 155 11.95 4.08 1.92
N GLU A 156 11.66 3.38 0.82
CA GLU A 156 12.67 3.02 -0.17
C GLU A 156 13.09 4.21 -1.00
N LYS A 157 12.10 4.94 -1.52
CA LYS A 157 12.31 6.04 -2.47
C LYS A 157 11.12 6.98 -2.45
N GLN A 158 11.40 8.25 -2.62
CA GLN A 158 10.40 9.29 -2.91
C GLN A 158 10.77 9.95 -4.23
N GLU A 159 9.81 10.04 -5.15
CA GLU A 159 9.95 10.65 -6.47
C GLU A 159 8.78 11.58 -6.73
N ASP A 160 9.05 12.63 -7.50
CA ASP A 160 7.99 13.46 -8.07
C ASP A 160 7.26 12.64 -9.14
N TYR A 161 5.94 12.59 -9.04
CA TYR A 161 5.09 11.86 -9.95
C TYR A 161 3.92 12.73 -10.41
N ASP A 162 3.82 12.95 -11.73
CA ASP A 162 2.71 13.67 -12.33
C ASP A 162 1.43 12.82 -12.29
N ASN A 163 0.49 13.20 -11.45
CA ASN A 163 -0.79 12.53 -11.30
C ASN A 163 -1.95 13.46 -11.66
N LYS A 164 -2.98 12.89 -12.30
CA LYS A 164 -4.24 13.59 -12.56
C LYS A 164 -5.14 13.49 -11.33
N VAL A 165 -5.29 14.59 -10.62
CA VAL A 165 -6.17 14.70 -9.47
C VAL A 165 -7.44 15.46 -9.86
N GLY A 166 -8.61 14.92 -9.51
CA GLY A 166 -9.88 15.64 -9.65
C GLY A 166 -9.97 16.79 -8.66
N TYR A 167 -10.38 17.96 -9.13
CA TYR A 167 -10.62 19.13 -8.29
C TYR A 167 -12.08 19.52 -8.32
N SER A 168 -12.60 20.00 -7.20
CA SER A 168 -13.91 20.62 -7.13
C SER A 168 -13.89 21.94 -7.89
N GLU A 169 -14.76 22.10 -8.89
CA GLU A 169 -14.88 23.36 -9.65
C GLU A 169 -15.29 24.55 -8.78
N ARG A 170 -15.98 24.29 -7.66
CA ARG A 170 -16.50 25.35 -6.78
C ARG A 170 -15.49 25.84 -5.76
N THR A 171 -14.65 24.95 -5.25
CA THR A 171 -13.75 25.24 -4.11
C THR A 171 -12.28 25.12 -4.47
N ASN A 172 -11.98 24.61 -5.65
CA ASN A 172 -10.62 24.35 -6.14
C ASN A 172 -9.77 23.52 -5.15
N VAL A 173 -10.42 22.57 -4.47
CA VAL A 173 -9.74 21.59 -3.60
C VAL A 173 -9.78 20.20 -4.22
N PRO A 174 -8.76 19.35 -4.00
CA PRO A 174 -8.76 17.97 -4.45
C PRO A 174 -9.95 17.20 -3.89
N ILE A 175 -10.64 16.45 -4.78
CA ILE A 175 -11.81 15.65 -4.38
C ILE A 175 -11.32 14.39 -3.67
N GLU A 176 -11.89 14.13 -2.49
CA GLU A 176 -11.83 12.84 -1.81
C GLU A 176 -13.16 12.13 -2.10
N PRO A 177 -13.16 10.98 -2.81
CA PRO A 177 -14.39 10.23 -3.05
C PRO A 177 -14.80 9.48 -1.78
N PRO A 178 -15.83 9.93 -1.05
CA PRO A 178 -16.35 9.17 0.08
C PRO A 178 -17.17 7.99 -0.44
N LEU A 179 -17.16 6.87 0.30
CA LEU A 179 -18.16 5.83 0.10
C LEU A 179 -19.51 6.38 0.56
N SER A 180 -20.39 6.68 -0.40
CA SER A 180 -21.80 6.96 -0.07
C SER A 180 -22.58 5.63 -0.06
N LEU A 181 -23.21 5.35 1.05
CA LEU A 181 -24.21 4.29 1.18
C LEU A 181 -25.49 4.64 0.43
#